data_411e5a6fc286d46c877b1b276e20847c
#
_entry.id   411e5a6fc286d46c877b1b276e20847c
#
_cell.length_a   1.000
_cell.length_b   1.000
_cell.length_c   1.000
_cell.angle_alpha   90.00
_cell.angle_beta   90.00
_cell.angle_gamma   90.00
#
_symmetry.space_group_name_H-M   'P 1'
#
loop_
_entity.id
_entity.type
_entity.pdbx_description
1 polymer ?
#
loop_
_entity_poly.entity_id
_entity_poly.type
_entity_poly.pdbx_seq_one_letter_code
_entity_poly.pdbx_strand_id
1 'polypeptide(L)'
;MRLKKSFFDRNTIQVAKDLLGKKIVRIFDDGSKLEAIITETEAYHGFDDRASHASKKKTERNKIMFGKAGLIYVYLVYGMHYCLNFVTMDEGFPAAVLIRSVTIVDSGFKNQDSRIIDGPGKLCRELKIDKSFYGEDLAKSQRIWVETIHELSLRKHGIIASERVGVDYAGESARLLWNFKLQNLNVKSSAKSK
;
A
#
# COMPACT_ATOMS: atom_id res chain seq x y z
N MET A 1 0.55 -8.50 -15.42
CA MET A 1 -0.66 -7.82 -15.97
C MET A 1 -1.11 -6.77 -14.98
N ARG A 2 -1.36 -5.51 -15.43
CA ARG A 2 -1.82 -4.39 -14.59
C ARG A 2 -3.19 -4.71 -13.98
N LEU A 3 -3.36 -4.38 -12.69
CA LEU A 3 -4.65 -4.51 -12.01
C LEU A 3 -5.64 -3.48 -12.52
N LYS A 4 -6.88 -3.92 -12.74
CA LYS A 4 -8.00 -3.07 -13.20
C LYS A 4 -8.75 -2.48 -11.99
N LYS A 5 -9.59 -1.48 -12.21
CA LYS A 5 -10.49 -0.90 -11.19
C LYS A 5 -11.24 -1.99 -10.42
N SER A 6 -11.77 -3.01 -11.09
CA SER A 6 -12.53 -4.10 -10.47
C SER A 6 -11.77 -4.90 -9.40
N PHE A 7 -10.44 -4.86 -9.39
CA PHE A 7 -9.64 -5.44 -8.31
C PHE A 7 -9.81 -4.66 -7.01
N PHE A 8 -9.87 -3.34 -7.08
CA PHE A 8 -9.98 -2.44 -5.93
C PHE A 8 -11.43 -2.24 -5.49
N ASP A 9 -12.40 -2.41 -6.41
CA ASP A 9 -13.84 -2.24 -6.21
C ASP A 9 -14.45 -3.47 -5.50
N ARG A 10 -13.92 -3.75 -4.31
CA ARG A 10 -14.26 -4.91 -3.47
C ARG A 10 -14.03 -4.56 -2.01
N ASN A 11 -14.45 -5.47 -1.11
CA ASN A 11 -14.21 -5.33 0.33
C ASN A 11 -12.75 -5.00 0.65
N THR A 12 -12.54 -3.94 1.41
CA THR A 12 -11.20 -3.37 1.72
C THR A 12 -10.27 -4.35 2.38
N ILE A 13 -10.79 -5.16 3.32
CA ILE A 13 -10.01 -6.16 4.05
C ILE A 13 -9.51 -7.24 3.07
N GLN A 14 -10.36 -7.67 2.16
CA GLN A 14 -9.98 -8.63 1.13
C GLN A 14 -8.96 -8.04 0.16
N VAL A 15 -9.17 -6.80 -0.30
CA VAL A 15 -8.20 -6.10 -1.16
C VAL A 15 -6.85 -5.95 -0.48
N ALA A 16 -6.82 -5.61 0.82
CA ALA A 16 -5.59 -5.49 1.59
C ALA A 16 -4.78 -6.80 1.60
N LYS A 17 -5.45 -7.94 1.81
CA LYS A 17 -4.83 -9.26 1.75
C LYS A 17 -4.37 -9.62 0.33
N ASP A 18 -5.20 -9.35 -0.68
CA ASP A 18 -4.92 -9.71 -2.08
C ASP A 18 -3.84 -8.83 -2.72
N LEU A 19 -3.56 -7.65 -2.16
CA LEU A 19 -2.45 -6.79 -2.56
C LEU A 19 -1.09 -7.33 -2.11
N LEU A 20 -1.04 -8.15 -1.06
CA LEU A 20 0.20 -8.80 -0.66
C LEU A 20 0.74 -9.68 -1.77
N GLY A 21 2.03 -9.55 -2.05
CA GLY A 21 2.67 -10.26 -3.14
C GLY A 21 2.41 -9.67 -4.54
N LYS A 22 1.60 -8.61 -4.68
CA LYS A 22 1.52 -7.86 -5.94
C LYS A 22 2.70 -6.93 -6.10
N LYS A 23 2.99 -6.57 -7.34
CA LYS A 23 4.13 -5.72 -7.69
C LYS A 23 3.65 -4.29 -7.97
N ILE A 24 4.21 -3.33 -7.25
CA ILE A 24 4.15 -1.91 -7.63
C ILE A 24 5.23 -1.67 -8.67
N VAL A 25 4.86 -1.01 -9.76
CA VAL A 25 5.77 -0.49 -10.77
C VAL A 25 5.75 1.02 -10.71
N ARG A 26 6.91 1.65 -10.60
CA ARG A 26 7.10 3.11 -10.56
C ARG A 26 8.04 3.53 -11.68
N ILE A 27 7.58 4.42 -12.55
CA ILE A 27 8.40 5.07 -13.58
C ILE A 27 8.75 6.47 -13.10
N PHE A 28 10.03 6.77 -12.98
CA PHE A 28 10.52 8.09 -12.57
C PHE A 28 10.59 9.05 -13.78
N ASP A 29 10.78 10.35 -13.50
CA ASP A 29 10.80 11.41 -14.52
C ASP A 29 11.97 11.26 -15.50
N ASP A 30 13.07 10.62 -15.07
CA ASP A 30 14.22 10.27 -15.90
C ASP A 30 14.01 9.01 -16.75
N GLY A 31 12.80 8.42 -16.73
CA GLY A 31 12.46 7.18 -17.42
C GLY A 31 12.93 5.91 -16.71
N SER A 32 13.67 6.00 -15.61
CA SER A 32 14.07 4.83 -14.84
C SER A 32 12.86 4.16 -14.19
N LYS A 33 12.96 2.83 -13.99
CA LYS A 33 11.87 2.00 -13.44
C LYS A 33 12.30 1.38 -12.12
N LEU A 34 11.41 1.41 -11.13
CA LEU A 34 11.53 0.66 -9.90
C LEU A 34 10.37 -0.31 -9.76
N GLU A 35 10.66 -1.55 -9.41
CA GLU A 35 9.68 -2.60 -9.13
C GLU A 35 9.79 -3.03 -7.67
N ALA A 36 8.64 -3.13 -6.99
CA ALA A 36 8.60 -3.48 -5.58
C ALA A 36 7.41 -4.39 -5.26
N ILE A 37 7.65 -5.46 -4.50
CA ILE A 37 6.62 -6.40 -4.04
C ILE A 37 6.00 -5.86 -2.76
N ILE A 38 4.68 -5.78 -2.70
CA ILE A 38 3.95 -5.39 -1.50
C ILE A 38 4.04 -6.50 -0.47
N THR A 39 4.53 -6.19 0.73
CA THR A 39 4.78 -7.15 1.80
C THR A 39 3.98 -6.89 3.06
N GLU A 40 3.47 -5.65 3.25
CA GLU A 40 2.61 -5.28 4.36
C GLU A 40 1.59 -4.23 3.94
N THR A 41 0.35 -4.40 4.40
CA THR A 41 -0.77 -3.51 4.14
C THR A 41 -1.62 -3.31 5.40
N GLU A 42 -2.34 -2.17 5.47
CA GLU A 42 -3.40 -1.97 6.48
C GLU A 42 -4.70 -1.57 5.80
N ALA A 43 -5.82 -2.14 6.28
CA ALA A 43 -7.16 -1.76 5.83
C ALA A 43 -7.75 -0.67 6.72
N TYR A 44 -8.40 0.33 6.09
CA TYR A 44 -9.18 1.38 6.72
C TYR A 44 -10.55 1.41 6.06
N HIS A 45 -11.61 1.02 6.79
CA HIS A 45 -12.86 0.60 6.18
C HIS A 45 -14.09 1.28 6.79
N GLY A 46 -14.62 2.26 6.07
CA GLY A 46 -15.93 2.83 6.35
C GLY A 46 -16.00 3.85 7.48
N PHE A 47 -17.22 4.16 7.85
CA PHE A 47 -17.55 5.20 8.82
C PHE A 47 -17.34 4.74 10.27
N ASP A 48 -17.49 3.44 10.54
CA ASP A 48 -17.40 2.88 11.89
C ASP A 48 -15.95 2.61 12.32
N ASP A 49 -15.00 2.65 11.38
CA ASP A 49 -13.58 2.51 11.67
C ASP A 49 -12.99 3.81 12.22
N ARG A 50 -12.96 3.94 13.55
CA ARG A 50 -12.44 5.13 14.25
C ARG A 50 -10.97 5.43 13.96
N ALA A 51 -10.21 4.48 13.44
CA ALA A 51 -8.84 4.70 12.99
C ALA A 51 -8.77 5.32 11.58
N SER A 52 -9.87 5.28 10.82
CA SER A 52 -9.94 5.89 9.49
C SER A 52 -10.05 7.41 9.56
N HIS A 53 -9.31 8.11 8.69
CA HIS A 53 -9.43 9.56 8.53
C HIS A 53 -10.84 10.02 8.16
N ALA A 54 -11.63 9.15 7.57
CA ALA A 54 -12.98 9.44 7.09
C ALA A 54 -14.09 9.08 8.08
N SER A 55 -13.76 8.51 9.25
CA SER A 55 -14.74 8.08 10.24
C SER A 55 -15.60 9.23 10.80
N LYS A 56 -15.05 10.43 10.92
CA LYS A 56 -15.75 11.58 11.51
C LYS A 56 -16.49 12.41 10.46
N LYS A 57 -15.83 12.76 9.37
CA LYS A 57 -16.39 13.60 8.30
C LYS A 57 -15.54 13.58 7.04
N LYS A 58 -16.15 13.92 5.91
CA LYS A 58 -15.45 14.22 4.66
C LYS A 58 -14.78 15.60 4.76
N THR A 59 -13.50 15.67 4.38
CA THR A 59 -12.68 16.88 4.37
C THR A 59 -11.91 16.97 3.05
N GLU A 60 -11.32 18.12 2.73
CA GLU A 60 -10.45 18.26 1.54
C GLU A 60 -9.29 17.25 1.53
N ARG A 61 -8.76 16.90 2.71
CA ARG A 61 -7.68 15.92 2.84
C ARG A 61 -8.11 14.50 2.49
N ASN A 62 -9.29 14.07 2.94
CA ASN A 62 -9.75 12.69 2.83
C ASN A 62 -10.82 12.46 1.77
N LYS A 63 -11.26 13.51 1.05
CA LYS A 63 -12.37 13.43 0.08
C LYS A 63 -12.18 12.35 -0.97
N ILE A 64 -10.93 12.04 -1.33
CA ILE A 64 -10.62 11.02 -2.33
C ILE A 64 -10.96 9.60 -1.85
N MET A 65 -10.98 9.34 -0.52
CA MET A 65 -11.41 8.05 0.03
C MET A 65 -12.87 7.72 -0.29
N PHE A 66 -13.67 8.75 -0.61
CA PHE A 66 -15.07 8.63 -1.04
C PHE A 66 -15.20 8.54 -2.57
N GLY A 67 -14.09 8.54 -3.28
CA GLY A 67 -14.06 8.48 -4.73
C GLY A 67 -14.09 7.05 -5.28
N LYS A 68 -13.80 6.93 -6.57
CA LYS A 68 -13.77 5.63 -7.27
C LYS A 68 -12.63 4.75 -6.76
N ALA A 69 -12.90 3.45 -6.68
CA ALA A 69 -11.87 2.46 -6.37
C ALA A 69 -10.70 2.52 -7.36
N GLY A 70 -9.48 2.30 -6.85
CA GLY A 70 -8.24 2.38 -7.62
C GLY A 70 -7.63 3.77 -7.70
N LEU A 71 -8.24 4.80 -7.09
CA LEU A 71 -7.61 6.10 -6.94
C LEU A 71 -6.54 6.07 -5.84
N ILE A 72 -5.52 6.88 -6.03
CA ILE A 72 -4.43 7.04 -5.05
C ILE A 72 -4.82 8.11 -4.02
N TYR A 73 -4.76 7.74 -2.74
CA TYR A 73 -4.87 8.64 -1.61
C TYR A 73 -3.51 8.83 -0.95
N VAL A 74 -2.94 10.02 -1.10
CA VAL A 74 -1.68 10.40 -0.44
C VAL A 74 -1.96 11.47 0.59
N TYR A 75 -1.40 11.30 1.78
CA TYR A 75 -1.47 12.33 2.82
C TYR A 75 -0.14 12.46 3.57
N LEU A 76 0.07 13.63 4.17
CA LEU A 76 1.26 13.95 4.94
C LEU A 76 1.01 13.64 6.43
N VAL A 77 1.95 12.93 7.07
CA VAL A 77 1.97 12.63 8.50
C VAL A 77 3.08 13.42 9.17
N TYR A 78 2.76 14.04 10.30
CA TYR A 78 3.70 14.86 11.09
C TYR A 78 4.43 15.94 10.29
N GLY A 79 3.85 16.42 9.20
CA GLY A 79 4.46 17.43 8.32
C GLY A 79 5.69 16.95 7.51
N MET A 80 6.08 15.67 7.62
CA MET A 80 7.35 15.19 7.07
C MET A 80 7.22 13.96 6.15
N HIS A 81 6.23 13.08 6.37
CA HIS A 81 6.18 11.79 5.69
C HIS A 81 4.86 11.61 4.95
N TYR A 82 4.95 11.28 3.68
CA TYR A 82 3.79 10.85 2.90
C TYR A 82 3.44 9.39 3.17
N CYS A 83 2.15 9.07 3.04
CA CYS A 83 1.60 7.72 3.12
C CYS A 83 0.81 7.42 1.87
N LEU A 84 1.13 6.30 1.21
CA LEU A 84 0.49 5.84 -0.02
C LEU A 84 -0.65 4.89 0.30
N ASN A 85 -1.86 5.25 -0.16
CA ASN A 85 -3.04 4.40 -0.02
C ASN A 85 -3.75 4.23 -1.36
N PHE A 86 -4.45 3.11 -1.50
CA PHE A 86 -5.30 2.81 -2.64
C PHE A 86 -6.76 2.76 -2.20
N VAL A 87 -7.61 3.58 -2.82
CA VAL A 87 -9.05 3.64 -2.53
C VAL A 87 -9.71 2.34 -2.96
N THR A 88 -10.63 1.85 -2.14
CA THR A 88 -11.38 0.61 -2.36
C THR A 88 -12.88 0.85 -2.18
N MET A 89 -13.70 -0.16 -2.44
CA MET A 89 -15.17 -0.10 -2.34
C MET A 89 -15.82 0.82 -3.37
N ASP A 90 -17.14 0.85 -3.35
CA ASP A 90 -17.95 1.70 -4.21
C ASP A 90 -17.74 3.19 -3.91
N GLU A 91 -17.96 4.01 -4.93
CA GLU A 91 -17.93 5.47 -4.80
C GLU A 91 -18.97 5.94 -3.75
N GLY A 92 -18.53 6.79 -2.84
CA GLY A 92 -19.33 7.27 -1.71
C GLY A 92 -19.05 6.55 -0.40
N PHE A 93 -18.47 5.34 -0.42
CA PHE A 93 -18.07 4.63 0.78
C PHE A 93 -16.58 4.87 1.08
N PRO A 94 -16.22 5.49 2.22
CA PRO A 94 -14.85 5.90 2.48
C PRO A 94 -13.97 4.72 2.93
N ALA A 95 -13.14 4.22 2.02
CA ALA A 95 -12.27 3.11 2.35
C ALA A 95 -10.96 3.15 1.55
N ALA A 96 -9.88 2.70 2.16
CA ALA A 96 -8.58 2.63 1.52
C ALA A 96 -7.67 1.57 2.16
N VAL A 97 -6.70 1.10 1.38
CA VAL A 97 -5.61 0.24 1.85
C VAL A 97 -4.32 1.05 1.88
N LEU A 98 -3.70 1.18 3.04
CA LEU A 98 -2.37 1.74 3.23
C LEU A 98 -1.30 0.71 2.84
N ILE A 99 -0.33 1.11 2.03
CA ILE A 99 0.85 0.32 1.72
C ILE A 99 1.95 0.66 2.73
N ARG A 100 2.32 -0.33 3.56
CA ARG A 100 3.26 -0.11 4.67
C ARG A 100 4.67 -0.54 4.37
N SER A 101 4.82 -1.69 3.71
CA SER A 101 6.14 -2.24 3.42
C SER A 101 6.17 -2.87 2.04
N VAL A 102 7.33 -2.78 1.40
CA VAL A 102 7.62 -3.42 0.12
C VAL A 102 9.01 -4.01 0.13
N THR A 103 9.23 -5.00 -0.72
CA THR A 103 10.57 -5.49 -1.08
C THR A 103 10.88 -5.05 -2.50
N ILE A 104 11.94 -4.27 -2.67
CA ILE A 104 12.42 -3.86 -3.99
C ILE A 104 13.04 -5.06 -4.69
N VAL A 105 12.65 -5.25 -5.96
CA VAL A 105 13.18 -6.31 -6.83
C VAL A 105 14.03 -5.64 -7.89
N ASP A 106 15.33 -5.88 -7.85
CA ASP A 106 16.21 -5.37 -8.88
C ASP A 106 16.15 -6.27 -10.11
N SER A 107 15.54 -5.78 -11.20
CA SER A 107 15.32 -6.53 -12.45
C SER A 107 16.61 -6.71 -13.30
N GLY A 108 17.75 -6.16 -12.86
CA GLY A 108 18.98 -6.09 -13.65
C GLY A 108 20.13 -7.00 -13.22
N PHE A 109 20.09 -7.62 -12.04
CA PHE A 109 21.24 -8.40 -11.52
C PHE A 109 20.85 -9.82 -11.11
N LYS A 110 21.67 -10.78 -11.59
CA LYS A 110 21.58 -12.22 -11.26
C LYS A 110 21.88 -12.55 -9.77
N ASN A 111 22.12 -11.55 -8.93
CA ASN A 111 22.39 -11.70 -7.51
C ASN A 111 21.31 -10.94 -6.72
N GLN A 112 20.56 -11.68 -5.98
CA GLN A 112 19.43 -11.45 -5.08
C GLN A 112 19.66 -10.38 -4.00
N ASP A 113 19.93 -9.13 -4.33
CA ASP A 113 19.92 -8.04 -3.35
C ASP A 113 18.51 -7.41 -3.30
N SER A 114 17.54 -8.21 -2.84
CA SER A 114 16.22 -7.68 -2.53
C SER A 114 16.31 -6.85 -1.24
N ARG A 115 15.89 -5.58 -1.31
CA ARG A 115 15.92 -4.64 -0.18
C ARG A 115 14.50 -4.42 0.36
N ILE A 116 14.31 -4.70 1.65
CA ILE A 116 13.05 -4.43 2.34
C ILE A 116 12.99 -2.94 2.70
N ILE A 117 11.90 -2.29 2.33
CA ILE A 117 11.53 -0.95 2.77
C ILE A 117 10.36 -1.09 3.75
N ASP A 118 10.67 -0.99 5.02
CA ASP A 118 9.72 -1.11 6.11
C ASP A 118 9.32 0.27 6.65
N GLY A 119 8.03 0.55 6.61
CA GLY A 119 7.40 1.79 7.02
C GLY A 119 6.92 2.69 5.85
N PRO A 120 5.68 3.22 5.95
CA PRO A 120 5.00 3.92 4.85
C PRO A 120 5.72 5.19 4.41
N GLY A 121 6.34 5.92 5.33
CA GLY A 121 7.11 7.12 5.01
C GLY A 121 8.41 6.81 4.25
N LYS A 122 9.12 5.75 4.64
CA LYS A 122 10.32 5.29 3.92
C LYS A 122 9.95 4.81 2.52
N LEU A 123 8.84 4.09 2.40
CA LEU A 123 8.28 3.62 1.13
C LEU A 123 8.00 4.80 0.19
N CYS A 124 7.27 5.81 0.65
CA CYS A 124 6.96 6.99 -0.17
C CYS A 124 8.23 7.74 -0.59
N ARG A 125 9.23 7.85 0.30
CA ARG A 125 10.51 8.47 -0.04
C ARG A 125 11.26 7.70 -1.12
N GLU A 126 11.33 6.38 -1.02
CA GLU A 126 11.99 5.50 -2.00
C GLU A 126 11.32 5.56 -3.37
N LEU A 127 9.98 5.50 -3.39
CA LEU A 127 9.18 5.58 -4.61
C LEU A 127 9.01 7.01 -5.12
N LYS A 128 9.57 8.03 -4.43
CA LYS A 128 9.35 9.46 -4.72
C LYS A 128 7.86 9.78 -4.87
N ILE A 129 7.06 9.32 -3.89
CA ILE A 129 5.61 9.59 -3.83
C ILE A 129 5.37 10.81 -2.95
N ASP A 130 4.67 11.79 -3.51
CA ASP A 130 4.27 13.02 -2.85
C ASP A 130 2.81 13.39 -3.15
N LYS A 131 2.41 14.60 -2.81
CA LYS A 131 1.05 15.10 -3.02
C LYS A 131 0.61 15.11 -4.50
N SER A 132 1.53 15.11 -5.46
CA SER A 132 1.20 15.11 -6.89
C SER A 132 0.49 13.84 -7.36
N PHE A 133 0.58 12.76 -6.56
CA PHE A 133 -0.09 11.48 -6.83
C PHE A 133 -1.53 11.44 -6.30
N TYR A 134 -1.96 12.45 -5.53
CA TYR A 134 -3.31 12.47 -4.96
C TYR A 134 -4.38 12.49 -6.05
N GLY A 135 -5.26 11.49 -6.05
CA GLY A 135 -6.34 11.35 -7.03
C GLY A 135 -5.94 10.67 -8.34
N GLU A 136 -4.70 10.25 -8.50
CA GLU A 136 -4.26 9.53 -9.70
C GLU A 136 -4.89 8.12 -9.76
N ASP A 137 -5.30 7.70 -10.95
CA ASP A 137 -5.95 6.41 -11.18
C ASP A 137 -4.91 5.34 -11.50
N LEU A 138 -4.75 4.34 -10.62
CA LEU A 138 -3.81 3.22 -10.79
C LEU A 138 -4.00 2.42 -12.08
N ALA A 139 -5.23 2.35 -12.60
CA ALA A 139 -5.50 1.62 -13.83
C ALA A 139 -5.03 2.37 -15.09
N LYS A 140 -4.86 3.70 -14.99
CA LYS A 140 -4.52 4.59 -16.12
C LYS A 140 -3.16 5.26 -15.99
N SER A 141 -2.60 5.35 -14.78
CA SER A 141 -1.36 6.05 -14.50
C SER A 141 -0.21 5.57 -15.39
N GLN A 142 0.59 6.52 -15.88
CA GLN A 142 1.84 6.27 -16.60
C GLN A 142 3.04 6.23 -15.64
N ARG A 143 2.86 6.72 -14.39
CA ARG A 143 3.93 6.89 -13.41
C ARG A 143 3.96 5.78 -12.36
N ILE A 144 2.79 5.23 -11.98
CA ILE A 144 2.68 4.19 -10.97
C ILE A 144 1.47 3.29 -11.23
N TRP A 145 1.65 1.98 -11.08
CA TRP A 145 0.55 1.01 -11.13
C TRP A 145 0.89 -0.25 -10.35
N VAL A 146 -0.11 -1.13 -10.19
CA VAL A 146 0.06 -2.43 -9.56
C VAL A 146 -0.15 -3.55 -10.58
N GLU A 147 0.67 -4.59 -10.50
CA GLU A 147 0.61 -5.76 -11.38
C GLU A 147 0.47 -7.06 -10.61
N THR A 148 -0.20 -8.02 -11.23
CA THR A 148 -0.14 -9.42 -10.80
C THR A 148 1.21 -10.01 -11.21
N ILE A 149 1.85 -10.73 -10.30
CA ILE A 149 3.04 -11.51 -10.58
C ILE A 149 2.60 -12.96 -10.88
N HIS A 150 3.14 -13.53 -11.96
CA HIS A 150 2.85 -14.92 -12.34
C HIS A 150 3.69 -15.95 -11.56
N GLU A 151 4.48 -15.55 -10.59
CA GLU A 151 5.35 -16.44 -9.86
C GLU A 151 4.60 -17.26 -8.80
N LEU A 152 4.61 -18.55 -8.96
CA LEU A 152 4.09 -19.56 -8.02
C LEU A 152 4.76 -19.51 -6.64
N SER A 153 5.91 -18.85 -6.51
CA SER A 153 6.69 -18.78 -5.27
C SER A 153 5.99 -18.02 -4.14
N LEU A 154 5.20 -16.98 -4.46
CA LEU A 154 4.55 -16.16 -3.44
C LEU A 154 3.27 -16.79 -2.84
N ARG A 155 2.67 -17.78 -3.51
CA ARG A 155 1.51 -18.53 -2.97
C ARG A 155 1.82 -19.41 -1.76
N LYS A 156 3.12 -19.63 -1.46
CA LYS A 156 3.59 -20.42 -0.32
C LYS A 156 3.76 -19.61 0.97
N HIS A 157 3.61 -18.28 0.92
CA HIS A 157 3.75 -17.44 2.10
C HIS A 157 2.40 -17.30 2.80
N GLY A 158 2.35 -17.63 4.09
CA GLY A 158 1.21 -17.34 4.95
C GLY A 158 1.03 -15.82 5.12
N ILE A 159 -0.19 -15.41 5.46
CA ILE A 159 -0.49 -14.03 5.85
C ILE A 159 -0.66 -14.00 7.37
N ILE A 160 0.09 -13.13 8.03
CA ILE A 160 -0.11 -12.81 9.45
C ILE A 160 -1.04 -11.59 9.50
N ALA A 161 -2.08 -11.67 10.33
CA ALA A 161 -2.94 -10.56 10.66
C ALA A 161 -2.62 -10.07 12.08
N SER A 162 -2.51 -8.75 12.26
CA SER A 162 -2.26 -8.11 13.54
C SER A 162 -3.02 -6.77 13.66
N GLU A 163 -2.96 -6.16 14.82
CA GLU A 163 -3.45 -4.79 15.02
C GLU A 163 -2.68 -3.80 14.14
N ARG A 164 -3.36 -2.73 13.72
CA ARG A 164 -2.76 -1.66 12.92
C ARG A 164 -1.81 -0.82 13.76
N VAL A 165 -0.81 -0.24 13.14
CA VAL A 165 0.26 0.51 13.81
C VAL A 165 -0.12 1.98 13.98
N GLY A 166 0.03 2.50 15.23
CA GLY A 166 -0.14 3.93 15.52
C GLY A 166 -1.59 4.41 15.52
N VAL A 167 -2.53 3.51 15.83
CA VAL A 167 -3.98 3.80 15.89
C VAL A 167 -4.57 3.61 17.30
N ASP A 168 -3.76 3.61 18.35
CA ASP A 168 -4.16 3.37 19.75
C ASP A 168 -5.30 4.28 20.21
N TYR A 169 -5.40 5.48 19.64
CA TYR A 169 -6.47 6.45 19.89
C TYR A 169 -7.86 6.00 19.41
N ALA A 170 -7.95 4.96 18.61
CA ALA A 170 -9.19 4.54 17.93
C ALA A 170 -10.09 3.60 18.77
N GLY A 171 -9.74 3.36 20.05
CA GLY A 171 -10.52 2.50 20.95
C GLY A 171 -10.63 1.07 20.44
N GLU A 172 -11.85 0.53 20.33
CA GLU A 172 -12.08 -0.84 19.85
C GLU A 172 -11.60 -1.04 18.40
N SER A 173 -11.66 -0.01 17.56
CA SER A 173 -11.13 -0.11 16.19
C SER A 173 -9.63 -0.34 16.15
N ALA A 174 -8.87 0.04 17.17
CA ALA A 174 -7.43 -0.24 17.26
C ALA A 174 -7.11 -1.73 17.36
N ARG A 175 -8.01 -2.53 17.98
CA ARG A 175 -7.86 -3.96 18.19
C ARG A 175 -8.21 -4.82 16.98
N LEU A 176 -8.74 -4.21 15.91
CA LEU A 176 -9.06 -4.94 14.70
C LEU A 176 -7.76 -5.42 14.02
N LEU A 177 -7.69 -6.72 13.69
CA LEU A 177 -6.54 -7.35 13.05
C LEU A 177 -6.51 -7.01 11.55
N TRP A 178 -6.40 -5.73 11.23
CA TRP A 178 -6.47 -5.20 9.87
C TRP A 178 -5.11 -4.71 9.34
N ASN A 179 -4.03 -5.09 10.00
CA ASN A 179 -2.68 -5.10 9.43
C ASN A 179 -2.39 -6.51 8.92
N PHE A 180 -1.95 -6.62 7.67
CA PHE A 180 -1.63 -7.89 7.02
C PHE A 180 -0.20 -7.87 6.50
N LYS A 181 0.56 -8.94 6.81
CA LYS A 181 1.97 -9.07 6.43
C LYS A 181 2.26 -10.46 5.87
N LEU A 182 3.08 -10.52 4.82
CA LEU A 182 3.59 -11.80 4.31
C LEU A 182 4.55 -12.43 5.32
N GLN A 183 4.31 -13.71 5.62
CA GLN A 183 5.19 -14.51 6.45
C GLN A 183 6.40 -14.98 5.64
N ASN A 184 7.59 -14.96 6.25
CA ASN A 184 8.81 -15.58 5.71
C ASN A 184 9.24 -15.14 4.29
N LEU A 185 9.27 -13.85 3.99
CA LEU A 185 10.12 -13.37 2.92
C LEU A 185 11.58 -13.50 3.42
N ASN A 186 12.24 -14.62 3.08
CA ASN A 186 13.67 -14.82 3.32
C ASN A 186 14.47 -13.88 2.42
N VAL A 187 14.47 -12.61 2.75
CA VAL A 187 15.40 -11.62 2.21
C VAL A 187 16.55 -11.55 3.20
N LYS A 188 17.72 -12.02 2.80
CA LYS A 188 18.93 -11.83 3.59
C LYS A 188 19.12 -10.33 3.83
N SER A 189 18.93 -9.88 5.07
CA SER A 189 19.30 -8.52 5.43
C SER A 189 20.81 -8.40 5.30
N SER A 190 21.29 -7.52 4.43
CA SER A 190 22.69 -7.09 4.46
C SER A 190 22.87 -6.23 5.72
N ALA A 191 23.18 -6.88 6.84
CA ALA A 191 23.72 -6.20 8.00
C ALA A 191 25.05 -5.57 7.56
N LYS A 192 25.09 -4.25 7.50
CA LYS A 192 26.36 -3.52 7.40
C LYS A 192 27.17 -3.87 8.65
N SER A 193 28.20 -4.68 8.48
CA SER A 193 29.30 -4.75 9.45
C SER A 193 29.93 -3.35 9.55
N LYS A 194 30.19 -2.97 10.78
CA LYS A 194 30.80 -1.71 11.21
C LYS A 194 32.15 -1.43 10.54
#